data_5a0b7f4b702c6b3e7f8a16dd427341c1
#
_entry.id   5a0b7f4b702c6b3e7f8a16dd427341c1
#
_cell.length_a   1.000
_cell.length_b   1.000
_cell.length_c   1.000
_cell.angle_alpha   90.00
_cell.angle_beta   90.00
_cell.angle_gamma   90.00
#
_symmetry.space_group_name_H-M   'P 1'
#
loop_
_entity.id
_entity.type
_entity.pdbx_description
1 polymer ?
#
loop_
_entity_poly.entity_id
_entity_poly.type
_entity_poly.pdbx_seq_one_letter_code
_entity_poly.pdbx_strand_id
1 'polypeptide(L)'
;IIPSPFDPRLISYVPPYVAQAAMDSGVARKPIADMSAYRHSLARRLDPTAALLQRIQGAVMGQGRRIVFAEGEEPAVIRAAYAFQSQELGKAILVGREEITRANMRLVGVPEDAIKIVNARLSERNSDY
;
A
#
# COMPACT_ATOMS: atom_id res chain seq x y z
N ILE A 1 20.75 -22.62 18.63
CA ILE A 1 19.94 -21.49 19.11
C ILE A 1 18.48 -21.84 18.79
N ILE A 2 17.67 -22.03 19.83
CA ILE A 2 16.25 -22.32 19.69
C ILE A 2 15.51 -20.97 19.74
N PRO A 3 14.69 -20.62 18.74
CA PRO A 3 13.92 -19.39 18.76
C PRO A 3 12.86 -19.41 19.89
N SER A 4 12.48 -18.23 20.38
CA SER A 4 11.38 -18.11 21.34
C SER A 4 10.09 -18.66 20.73
N PRO A 5 9.27 -19.44 21.47
CA PRO A 5 7.98 -19.92 20.96
C PRO A 5 7.01 -18.80 20.59
N PHE A 6 7.25 -17.59 21.07
CA PHE A 6 6.46 -16.38 20.76
C PHE A 6 7.05 -15.54 19.61
N ASP A 7 8.12 -16.03 18.93
CA ASP A 7 8.66 -15.33 17.77
C ASP A 7 7.63 -15.38 16.61
N PRO A 8 7.08 -14.21 16.20
CA PRO A 8 6.03 -14.17 15.18
C PRO A 8 6.49 -14.74 13.82
N ARG A 9 7.80 -14.78 13.56
CA ARG A 9 8.35 -15.33 12.32
C ARG A 9 8.13 -16.83 12.18
N LEU A 10 7.99 -17.55 13.32
CA LEU A 10 7.85 -19.00 13.32
C LEU A 10 6.63 -19.47 12.51
N ILE A 11 5.51 -18.76 12.61
CA ILE A 11 4.26 -19.16 11.93
C ILE A 11 4.37 -19.10 10.40
N SER A 12 5.23 -18.25 9.87
CA SER A 12 5.43 -18.13 8.42
C SER A 12 6.59 -18.98 7.89
N TYR A 13 7.54 -19.35 8.77
CA TYR A 13 8.73 -20.12 8.37
C TYR A 13 8.57 -21.61 8.60
N VAL A 14 8.19 -22.04 9.80
CA VAL A 14 8.20 -23.48 10.15
C VAL A 14 7.16 -24.30 9.36
N PRO A 15 5.87 -23.93 9.32
CA PRO A 15 4.87 -24.77 8.67
C PRO A 15 5.11 -25.05 7.18
N PRO A 16 5.62 -24.10 6.35
CA PRO A 16 5.93 -24.39 4.96
C PRO A 16 7.01 -25.46 4.77
N TYR A 17 8.05 -25.45 5.59
CA TYR A 17 9.10 -26.48 5.51
C TYR A 17 8.60 -27.85 5.96
N VAL A 18 7.77 -27.90 7.01
CA VAL A 18 7.13 -29.14 7.47
C VAL A 18 6.18 -29.71 6.40
N ALA A 19 5.37 -28.83 5.79
CA ALA A 19 4.48 -29.22 4.72
C ALA A 19 5.22 -29.75 3.50
N GLN A 20 6.33 -29.10 3.11
CA GLN A 20 7.18 -29.54 2.01
C GLN A 20 7.78 -30.92 2.31
N ALA A 21 8.36 -31.10 3.49
CA ALA A 21 8.94 -32.39 3.90
C ALA A 21 7.89 -33.52 3.92
N ALA A 22 6.66 -33.23 4.34
CA ALA A 22 5.56 -34.20 4.32
C ALA A 22 5.14 -34.59 2.88
N MET A 23 5.18 -33.64 1.95
CA MET A 23 4.92 -33.93 0.53
C MET A 23 6.06 -34.76 -0.08
N ASP A 24 7.30 -34.38 0.18
CA ASP A 24 8.50 -35.06 -0.36
C ASP A 24 8.61 -36.50 0.14
N SER A 25 8.20 -36.77 1.39
CA SER A 25 8.17 -38.10 2.00
C SER A 25 6.92 -38.92 1.67
N GLY A 26 5.97 -38.35 0.95
CA GLY A 26 4.75 -39.05 0.55
C GLY A 26 3.71 -39.27 1.65
N VAL A 27 3.90 -38.71 2.86
CA VAL A 27 2.96 -38.86 3.99
C VAL A 27 1.86 -37.75 3.97
N ALA A 28 1.94 -36.78 3.10
CA ALA A 28 0.93 -35.75 2.98
C ALA A 28 -0.38 -36.29 2.42
N ARG A 29 -1.42 -36.33 3.24
CA ARG A 29 -2.77 -36.78 2.80
C ARG A 29 -3.42 -35.80 1.82
N LYS A 30 -3.05 -34.50 1.91
CA LYS A 30 -3.56 -33.43 1.07
C LYS A 30 -2.40 -32.53 0.64
N PRO A 31 -1.82 -32.79 -0.52
CA PRO A 31 -0.72 -31.96 -1.03
C PRO A 31 -1.14 -30.50 -1.23
N ILE A 32 -0.20 -29.58 -1.00
CA ILE A 32 -0.38 -28.14 -1.20
C ILE A 32 0.07 -27.84 -2.63
N ALA A 33 -0.87 -27.45 -3.50
CA ALA A 33 -0.60 -27.17 -4.91
C ALA A 33 0.24 -25.90 -5.11
N ASP A 34 0.04 -24.88 -4.24
CA ASP A 34 0.76 -23.60 -4.30
C ASP A 34 1.36 -23.24 -2.93
N MET A 35 2.65 -23.53 -2.78
CA MET A 35 3.42 -23.24 -1.57
C MET A 35 3.60 -21.74 -1.34
N SER A 36 3.60 -20.91 -2.40
CA SER A 36 3.68 -19.46 -2.28
C SER A 36 2.39 -18.91 -1.67
N ALA A 37 1.24 -19.28 -2.21
CA ALA A 37 -0.06 -18.92 -1.65
C ALA A 37 -0.22 -19.40 -0.20
N TYR A 38 0.30 -20.58 0.12
CA TYR A 38 0.29 -21.12 1.49
C TYR A 38 1.12 -20.26 2.45
N ARG A 39 2.35 -19.87 2.09
CA ARG A 39 3.20 -18.95 2.87
C ARG A 39 2.51 -17.60 3.10
N HIS A 40 1.92 -17.02 2.06
CA HIS A 40 1.15 -15.78 2.18
C HIS A 40 -0.05 -15.92 3.11
N SER A 41 -0.73 -17.07 3.09
CA SER A 41 -1.87 -17.33 3.99
C SER A 41 -1.46 -17.37 5.46
N LEU A 42 -0.28 -17.90 5.76
CA LEU A 42 0.28 -17.97 7.10
C LEU A 42 0.74 -16.60 7.59
N ALA A 43 1.42 -15.82 6.74
CA ALA A 43 1.83 -14.46 7.07
C ALA A 43 0.62 -13.56 7.39
N ARG A 44 -0.49 -13.71 6.66
CA ARG A 44 -1.74 -12.99 6.93
C ARG A 44 -2.37 -13.30 8.28
N ARG A 45 -2.09 -14.45 8.88
CA ARG A 45 -2.59 -14.79 10.24
C ARG A 45 -1.93 -13.96 11.34
N LEU A 46 -0.74 -13.42 11.08
CA LEU A 46 -0.02 -12.56 12.02
C LEU A 46 -0.50 -11.11 12.00
N ASP A 47 -0.99 -10.66 10.87
CA ASP A 47 -1.49 -9.29 10.70
C ASP A 47 -2.83 -9.29 9.92
N PRO A 48 -3.95 -9.42 10.66
CA PRO A 48 -5.28 -9.34 10.06
C PRO A 48 -5.54 -8.00 9.37
N THR A 49 -4.91 -6.93 9.86
CA THR A 49 -5.04 -5.57 9.33
C THR A 49 -4.38 -5.47 7.94
N ALA A 50 -3.18 -6.03 7.79
CA ALA A 50 -2.50 -6.07 6.48
C ALA A 50 -3.33 -6.86 5.45
N ALA A 51 -3.95 -7.97 5.85
CA ALA A 51 -4.82 -8.75 4.97
C ALA A 51 -6.07 -7.99 4.54
N LEU A 52 -6.67 -7.22 5.45
CA LEU A 52 -7.80 -6.36 5.15
C LEU A 52 -7.41 -5.23 4.20
N LEU A 53 -6.29 -4.55 4.47
CA LEU A 53 -5.75 -3.49 3.62
C LEU A 53 -5.46 -3.97 2.21
N GLN A 54 -4.80 -5.11 2.04
CA GLN A 54 -4.55 -5.69 0.72
C GLN A 54 -5.84 -5.99 -0.05
N ARG A 55 -6.87 -6.50 0.63
CA ARG A 55 -8.17 -6.76 0.01
C ARG A 55 -8.86 -5.48 -0.43
N ILE A 56 -8.82 -4.42 0.40
CA ILE A 56 -9.37 -3.10 0.08
C ILE A 56 -8.60 -2.49 -1.10
N GLN A 57 -7.27 -2.51 -1.06
CA GLN A 57 -6.42 -2.02 -2.15
C GLN A 57 -6.72 -2.74 -3.46
N GLY A 58 -6.79 -4.07 -3.46
CA GLY A 58 -7.14 -4.85 -4.65
C GLY A 58 -8.53 -4.54 -5.20
N ALA A 59 -9.49 -4.22 -4.33
CA ALA A 59 -10.84 -3.82 -4.75
C ALA A 59 -10.91 -2.41 -5.35
N VAL A 60 -9.96 -1.52 -4.99
CA VAL A 60 -9.93 -0.12 -5.44
C VAL A 60 -9.04 0.07 -6.67
N MET A 61 -8.01 -0.75 -6.84
CA MET A 61 -7.10 -0.69 -7.99
C MET A 61 -7.87 -0.74 -9.31
N GLY A 62 -7.46 0.09 -10.26
CA GLY A 62 -8.04 0.13 -11.59
C GLY A 62 -9.39 0.84 -11.72
N GLN A 63 -10.02 1.29 -10.62
CA GLN A 63 -11.31 1.99 -10.67
C GLN A 63 -11.19 3.45 -11.15
N GLY A 64 -9.98 3.98 -11.35
CA GLY A 64 -9.76 5.34 -11.85
C GLY A 64 -10.28 6.45 -10.95
N ARG A 65 -10.48 6.18 -9.66
CA ARG A 65 -10.99 7.15 -8.69
C ARG A 65 -10.03 8.32 -8.51
N ARG A 66 -10.57 9.48 -8.17
CA ARG A 66 -9.80 10.69 -7.87
C ARG A 66 -9.96 11.03 -6.41
N ILE A 67 -8.84 11.30 -5.73
CA ILE A 67 -8.81 11.76 -4.33
C ILE A 67 -8.16 13.12 -4.27
N VAL A 68 -8.80 14.03 -3.55
CA VAL A 68 -8.32 15.38 -3.29
C VAL A 68 -7.68 15.42 -1.91
N PHE A 69 -6.45 15.89 -1.85
CA PHE A 69 -5.69 16.10 -0.62
C PHE A 69 -5.68 17.60 -0.32
N ALA A 70 -6.40 18.00 0.72
CA ALA A 70 -6.63 19.42 1.04
C ALA A 70 -5.37 20.16 1.49
N GLU A 71 -4.46 19.50 2.18
CA GLU A 71 -3.20 20.05 2.70
C GLU A 71 -2.03 19.74 1.76
N GLY A 72 -2.19 20.10 0.48
CA GLY A 72 -1.25 19.71 -0.58
C GLY A 72 0.14 20.37 -0.49
N GLU A 73 0.34 21.33 0.40
CA GLU A 73 1.65 21.95 0.66
C GLU A 73 2.47 21.13 1.68
N GLU A 74 1.83 20.26 2.49
CA GLU A 74 2.49 19.52 3.54
C GLU A 74 3.34 18.36 2.97
N PRO A 75 4.63 18.25 3.36
CA PRO A 75 5.53 17.20 2.87
C PRO A 75 5.02 15.77 3.10
N ALA A 76 4.35 15.53 4.23
CA ALA A 76 3.77 14.22 4.55
C ALA A 76 2.60 13.87 3.62
N VAL A 77 1.74 14.86 3.32
CA VAL A 77 0.60 14.72 2.41
C VAL A 77 1.07 14.50 0.97
N ILE A 78 2.10 15.21 0.52
CA ILE A 78 2.71 15.01 -0.81
C ILE A 78 3.21 13.58 -0.96
N ARG A 79 3.96 13.05 0.04
CA ARG A 79 4.42 11.64 0.01
C ARG A 79 3.26 10.65 -0.01
N ALA A 80 2.21 10.89 0.78
CA ALA A 80 1.04 10.03 0.82
C ALA A 80 0.28 10.03 -0.52
N ALA A 81 0.09 11.20 -1.12
CA ALA A 81 -0.56 11.36 -2.42
C ALA A 81 0.24 10.68 -3.54
N TYR A 82 1.57 10.82 -3.51
CA TYR A 82 2.45 10.16 -4.47
C TYR A 82 2.42 8.64 -4.31
N ALA A 83 2.51 8.12 -3.08
CA ALA A 83 2.39 6.70 -2.80
C ALA A 83 1.04 6.13 -3.25
N PHE A 84 -0.06 6.84 -3.00
CA PHE A 84 -1.39 6.47 -3.44
C PHE A 84 -1.48 6.30 -4.97
N GLN A 85 -0.92 7.26 -5.72
CA GLN A 85 -0.93 7.23 -7.18
C GLN A 85 0.04 6.19 -7.75
N SER A 86 1.22 6.03 -7.15
CA SER A 86 2.23 5.03 -7.56
C SER A 86 1.78 3.59 -7.31
N GLN A 87 0.88 3.37 -6.36
CA GLN A 87 0.25 2.07 -6.09
C GLN A 87 -1.00 1.82 -6.93
N GLU A 88 -1.27 2.67 -7.93
CA GLU A 88 -2.43 2.56 -8.83
C GLU A 88 -3.80 2.54 -8.12
N LEU A 89 -3.88 3.08 -6.91
CA LEU A 89 -5.12 3.16 -6.15
C LEU A 89 -6.08 4.23 -6.70
N GLY A 90 -5.54 5.17 -7.50
CA GLY A 90 -6.31 6.21 -8.16
C GLY A 90 -5.44 7.40 -8.57
N LYS A 91 -6.08 8.51 -8.94
CA LYS A 91 -5.42 9.78 -9.26
C LYS A 91 -5.48 10.73 -8.08
N ALA A 92 -4.31 11.20 -7.63
CA ALA A 92 -4.21 12.20 -6.58
C ALA A 92 -4.33 13.61 -7.15
N ILE A 93 -4.94 14.51 -6.39
CA ILE A 93 -5.01 15.95 -6.66
C ILE A 93 -4.62 16.67 -5.36
N LEU A 94 -3.57 17.47 -5.41
CA LEU A 94 -3.14 18.30 -4.28
C LEU A 94 -3.80 19.67 -4.35
N VAL A 95 -4.34 20.15 -3.24
CA VAL A 95 -4.86 21.52 -3.12
C VAL A 95 -3.85 22.36 -2.34
N GLY A 96 -3.33 23.39 -3.00
CA GLY A 96 -2.33 24.27 -2.41
C GLY A 96 -1.83 25.30 -3.41
N ARG A 97 -0.94 26.20 -2.94
CA ARG A 97 -0.25 27.18 -3.79
C ARG A 97 0.78 26.46 -4.64
N GLU A 98 0.67 26.59 -5.96
CA GLU A 98 1.45 25.79 -6.90
C GLU A 98 2.97 25.88 -6.66
N GLU A 99 3.50 27.09 -6.49
CA GLU A 99 4.93 27.31 -6.27
C GLU A 99 5.45 26.62 -5.00
N ILE A 100 4.70 26.74 -3.89
CA ILE A 100 5.08 26.13 -2.61
C ILE A 100 4.97 24.62 -2.68
N THR A 101 3.88 24.10 -3.26
CA THR A 101 3.68 22.67 -3.42
C THR A 101 4.78 22.05 -4.25
N ARG A 102 5.16 22.66 -5.41
CA ARG A 102 6.26 22.17 -6.25
C ARG A 102 7.61 22.22 -5.54
N ALA A 103 7.89 23.31 -4.78
CA ALA A 103 9.11 23.40 -3.98
C ALA A 103 9.19 22.26 -2.94
N ASN A 104 8.08 21.97 -2.26
CA ASN A 104 8.02 20.90 -1.28
C ASN A 104 8.06 19.50 -1.93
N MET A 105 7.49 19.32 -3.14
CA MET A 105 7.66 18.08 -3.91
C MET A 105 9.14 17.80 -4.20
N ARG A 106 9.92 18.81 -4.63
CA ARG A 106 11.38 18.68 -4.81
C ARG A 106 12.09 18.25 -3.53
N LEU A 107 11.74 18.89 -2.40
CA LEU A 107 12.36 18.57 -1.10
C LEU A 107 12.11 17.13 -0.64
N VAL A 108 10.96 16.55 -1.00
CA VAL A 108 10.62 15.17 -0.64
C VAL A 108 10.95 14.13 -1.72
N GLY A 109 11.59 14.55 -2.82
CA GLY A 109 11.99 13.67 -3.90
C GLY A 109 10.85 13.19 -4.80
N VAL A 110 9.74 13.94 -4.86
CA VAL A 110 8.61 13.67 -5.75
C VAL A 110 8.73 14.53 -7.01
N PRO A 111 8.60 13.96 -8.23
CA PRO A 111 8.62 14.74 -9.46
C PRO A 111 7.50 15.79 -9.48
N GLU A 112 7.82 17.01 -9.92
CA GLU A 112 6.90 18.16 -9.86
C GLU A 112 5.66 18.02 -10.76
N ASP A 113 5.72 17.19 -11.76
CA ASP A 113 4.66 16.87 -12.72
C ASP A 113 3.88 15.60 -12.37
N ALA A 114 4.32 14.87 -11.32
CA ALA A 114 3.73 13.59 -10.96
C ALA A 114 2.27 13.70 -10.48
N ILE A 115 1.89 14.81 -9.85
CA ILE A 115 0.57 14.98 -9.24
C ILE A 115 -0.04 16.30 -9.68
N LYS A 116 -1.32 16.29 -10.02
CA LYS A 116 -2.06 17.50 -10.35
C LYS A 116 -2.20 18.40 -9.12
N ILE A 117 -1.83 19.67 -9.26
CA ILE A 117 -1.98 20.70 -8.23
C ILE A 117 -3.16 21.61 -8.62
N VAL A 118 -3.97 21.97 -7.66
CA VAL A 118 -5.10 22.92 -7.82
C VAL A 118 -4.98 23.99 -6.74
N ASN A 119 -4.91 25.25 -7.18
CA ASN A 119 -4.96 26.39 -6.27
C ASN A 119 -6.43 26.81 -6.08
N ALA A 120 -6.99 26.50 -4.91
CA ALA A 120 -8.40 26.81 -4.62
C ALA A 120 -8.70 28.31 -4.66
N ARG A 121 -7.71 29.18 -4.37
CA ARG A 121 -7.89 30.65 -4.41
C ARG A 121 -8.07 31.19 -5.83
N LEU A 122 -7.60 30.47 -6.84
CA LEU A 122 -7.70 30.86 -8.26
C LEU A 122 -8.87 30.17 -8.97
N SER A 123 -9.75 29.53 -8.22
CA SER A 123 -10.94 28.90 -8.80
C SER A 123 -11.92 29.95 -9.30
N GLU A 124 -12.38 29.81 -10.55
CA GLU A 124 -13.43 30.68 -11.14
C GLU A 124 -14.74 30.60 -10.35
N ARG A 125 -14.92 29.56 -9.53
CA ARG A 125 -16.10 29.36 -8.69
C ARG A 125 -15.98 29.95 -7.28
N ASN A 126 -14.92 30.70 -7.00
CA ASN A 126 -14.73 31.31 -5.68
C ASN A 126 -15.80 32.36 -5.33
N SER A 127 -16.50 32.88 -6.34
CA SER A 127 -17.63 33.79 -6.17
C SER A 127 -18.96 33.10 -5.82
N ASP A 128 -19.02 31.78 -5.97
CA ASP A 128 -20.24 30.97 -5.76
C ASP A 128 -20.33 30.44 -4.31
N TYR A 129 -19.29 30.65 -3.51
CA TYR A 129 -19.17 30.25 -2.12
C TYR A 129 -18.83 31.42 -1.21
#